data_1e53b96db8eb9392ae1e50c4258e5d5f
#
_entry.id   1e53b96db8eb9392ae1e50c4258e5d5f
#
_cell.length_a   1.000
_cell.length_b   1.000
_cell.length_c   1.000
_cell.angle_alpha   90.00
_cell.angle_beta   90.00
_cell.angle_gamma   90.00
#
_symmetry.space_group_name_H-M   'P 1'
#
loop_
_entity.id
_entity.type
_entity.pdbx_description
1 polymer ?
#
loop_
_entity_poly.entity_id
_entity_poly.type
_entity_poly.pdbx_seq_one_letter_code
_entity_poly.pdbx_strand_id
1 'polypeptide(L)'
;FMDIKRVISAVRGQADRVTVVMPLLYESRQHRRKGRESLDCALALQELQNLGVSTIVTFDVHDPNIQNAVPTSMSFENFYPTNTILKEFIKNEEFDPESVKFISPDTGAMDRAKYYANMFQADVGMFHKRRDYSKVVDGKNPIVAHNYLGGNLEGETAIVIDDMIASGTSMLEVAADLKERGARKVFLISTFSMFTNGLDGFNKAYEDGLFEKLYSTNLTYVDDNAIKTPWYKQIDCSNYASDIINTLNTSGSISELKNGKQKILTMLENKKNGEL
;
A
#
# COMPACT_ATOMS: atom_id res chain seq x y z
N PHE A 1 4.92 -18.41 7.87
CA PHE A 1 5.72 -17.94 9.00
C PHE A 1 6.58 -19.05 9.60
N MET A 2 6.01 -20.23 9.85
CA MET A 2 6.77 -21.38 10.41
C MET A 2 7.94 -21.81 9.51
N ASP A 3 7.81 -21.75 8.20
CA ASP A 3 8.90 -22.12 7.30
C ASP A 3 10.07 -21.14 7.37
N ILE A 4 9.81 -19.86 7.54
CA ILE A 4 10.86 -18.85 7.83
C ILE A 4 11.64 -19.26 9.09
N LYS A 5 10.95 -19.59 10.18
CA LYS A 5 11.57 -20.04 11.44
C LYS A 5 12.41 -21.31 11.28
N ARG A 6 11.93 -22.27 10.46
CA ARG A 6 12.68 -23.50 10.16
C ARG A 6 13.98 -23.22 9.39
N VAL A 7 13.90 -22.32 8.38
CA VAL A 7 15.10 -21.91 7.61
C VAL A 7 16.10 -21.21 8.53
N ILE A 8 15.64 -20.26 9.36
CA ILE A 8 16.51 -19.57 10.33
C ILE A 8 17.18 -20.57 11.26
N SER A 9 16.43 -21.54 11.78
CA SER A 9 16.97 -22.60 12.66
C SER A 9 18.03 -23.43 11.96
N ALA A 10 17.84 -23.74 10.66
CA ALA A 10 18.77 -24.55 9.89
C ALA A 10 20.13 -23.85 9.64
N VAL A 11 20.13 -22.51 9.50
CA VAL A 11 21.35 -21.74 9.24
C VAL A 11 22.01 -21.21 10.52
N ARG A 12 21.40 -21.43 11.68
CA ARG A 12 21.92 -20.95 12.96
C ARG A 12 23.31 -21.52 13.26
N GLY A 13 24.25 -20.63 13.57
CA GLY A 13 25.65 -20.98 13.82
C GLY A 13 26.51 -21.16 12.56
N GLN A 14 25.92 -21.00 11.37
CA GLN A 14 26.63 -21.01 10.09
C GLN A 14 26.65 -19.63 9.41
N ALA A 15 25.75 -18.73 9.82
CA ALA A 15 25.64 -17.38 9.28
C ALA A 15 26.03 -16.35 10.33
N ASP A 16 26.86 -15.37 9.96
CA ASP A 16 27.25 -14.26 10.82
C ASP A 16 26.07 -13.29 11.04
N ARG A 17 25.16 -13.22 10.08
CA ARG A 17 24.02 -12.33 10.10
C ARG A 17 22.82 -12.98 9.40
N VAL A 18 21.63 -12.81 9.96
CA VAL A 18 20.37 -13.24 9.36
C VAL A 18 19.47 -12.02 9.14
N THR A 19 19.17 -11.74 7.87
CA THR A 19 18.16 -10.75 7.46
C THR A 19 16.95 -11.46 6.91
N VAL A 20 15.76 -11.11 7.40
CA VAL A 20 14.51 -11.62 6.85
C VAL A 20 13.85 -10.55 6.00
N VAL A 21 13.67 -10.83 4.72
CA VAL A 21 12.89 -9.98 3.81
C VAL A 21 11.47 -10.53 3.74
N MET A 22 10.55 -9.79 4.31
CA MET A 22 9.13 -10.15 4.40
C MET A 22 8.32 -9.02 3.77
N PRO A 23 8.09 -9.05 2.43
CA PRO A 23 7.48 -7.92 1.72
C PRO A 23 6.17 -7.49 2.36
N LEU A 24 5.21 -8.39 2.55
CA LEU A 24 4.03 -8.17 3.38
C LEU A 24 4.36 -8.67 4.80
N LEU A 25 4.49 -7.75 5.74
CA LEU A 25 4.81 -8.09 7.12
C LEU A 25 3.72 -8.98 7.73
N TYR A 26 4.13 -10.11 8.31
CA TYR A 26 3.22 -11.06 8.94
C TYR A 26 2.41 -10.39 10.04
N GLU A 27 1.10 -10.55 10.00
CA GLU A 27 0.11 -9.97 10.94
C GLU A 27 0.21 -8.44 11.09
N SER A 28 0.64 -7.72 10.04
CA SER A 28 0.82 -6.26 10.07
C SER A 28 -0.44 -5.48 10.49
N ARG A 29 -1.64 -6.03 10.25
CA ARG A 29 -2.91 -5.42 10.66
C ARG A 29 -3.21 -5.60 12.15
N GLN A 30 -2.56 -6.58 12.82
CA GLN A 30 -2.64 -6.80 14.26
C GLN A 30 -1.46 -6.13 14.99
N HIS A 31 -1.26 -4.84 14.70
CA HIS A 31 -0.16 -3.99 15.20
C HIS A 31 -0.46 -3.30 16.54
N ARG A 32 -1.72 -3.28 16.95
CA ARG A 32 -2.21 -2.71 18.22
C ARG A 32 -3.36 -3.54 18.74
N ARG A 33 -3.63 -3.45 20.03
CA ARG A 33 -4.77 -4.14 20.66
C ARG A 33 -5.68 -3.16 21.39
N LYS A 34 -6.97 -3.46 21.32
CA LYS A 34 -8.02 -2.78 22.08
C LYS A 34 -8.65 -3.81 23.01
N GLY A 35 -8.32 -3.76 24.31
CA GLY A 35 -8.81 -4.74 25.25
C GLY A 35 -7.99 -6.04 25.28
N ARG A 36 -8.66 -7.21 25.31
CA ARG A 36 -8.04 -8.54 25.46
C ARG A 36 -7.77 -9.20 24.09
N GLU A 37 -7.10 -8.50 23.21
CA GLU A 37 -6.67 -9.01 21.91
C GLU A 37 -5.19 -9.41 21.96
N SER A 38 -4.77 -10.34 21.11
CA SER A 38 -3.37 -10.63 20.89
C SER A 38 -2.68 -9.49 20.13
N LEU A 39 -1.38 -9.32 20.32
CA LEU A 39 -0.55 -8.39 19.58
C LEU A 39 0.36 -9.19 18.62
N ASP A 40 -0.25 -9.85 17.63
CA ASP A 40 0.38 -10.91 16.84
C ASP A 40 1.59 -10.42 16.05
N CYS A 41 1.53 -9.22 15.50
CA CYS A 41 2.67 -8.65 14.77
C CYS A 41 3.90 -8.47 15.69
N ALA A 42 3.73 -7.89 16.87
CA ALA A 42 4.81 -7.70 17.81
C ALA A 42 5.37 -9.04 18.35
N LEU A 43 4.47 -10.00 18.61
CA LEU A 43 4.87 -11.35 19.03
C LEU A 43 5.72 -12.03 17.95
N ALA A 44 5.31 -11.95 16.70
CA ALA A 44 6.07 -12.52 15.59
C ALA A 44 7.48 -11.88 15.44
N LEU A 45 7.58 -10.56 15.59
CA LEU A 45 8.87 -9.85 15.56
C LEU A 45 9.79 -10.27 16.71
N GLN A 46 9.25 -10.44 17.92
CA GLN A 46 9.99 -10.94 19.08
C GLN A 46 10.46 -12.39 18.87
N GLU A 47 9.63 -13.26 18.30
CA GLU A 47 10.02 -14.63 17.99
C GLU A 47 11.18 -14.69 16.98
N LEU A 48 11.14 -13.86 15.94
CA LEU A 48 12.24 -13.77 14.96
C LEU A 48 13.53 -13.27 15.60
N GLN A 49 13.45 -12.26 16.47
CA GLN A 49 14.60 -11.75 17.20
C GLN A 49 15.20 -12.83 18.12
N ASN A 50 14.37 -13.59 18.84
CA ASN A 50 14.82 -14.70 19.70
C ASN A 50 15.51 -15.82 18.91
N LEU A 51 15.20 -15.97 17.62
CA LEU A 51 15.87 -16.89 16.71
C LEU A 51 17.19 -16.32 16.14
N GLY A 52 17.59 -15.09 16.50
CA GLY A 52 18.84 -14.48 16.07
C GLY A 52 18.72 -13.66 14.78
N VAL A 53 17.52 -13.27 14.36
CA VAL A 53 17.34 -12.33 13.24
C VAL A 53 17.88 -10.96 13.65
N SER A 54 18.77 -10.40 12.86
CA SER A 54 19.38 -9.09 13.08
C SER A 54 18.66 -7.95 12.38
N THR A 55 17.98 -8.25 11.27
CA THR A 55 17.28 -7.24 10.45
C THR A 55 16.01 -7.81 9.85
N ILE A 56 14.94 -7.06 9.95
CA ILE A 56 13.68 -7.27 9.21
C ILE A 56 13.58 -6.21 8.12
N VAL A 57 13.29 -6.64 6.91
CA VAL A 57 12.98 -5.78 5.76
C VAL A 57 11.53 -6.03 5.36
N THR A 58 10.75 -4.97 5.26
CA THR A 58 9.35 -5.03 4.82
C THR A 58 9.02 -3.86 3.88
N PHE A 59 7.86 -3.94 3.23
CA PHE A 59 7.39 -2.88 2.35
C PHE A 59 6.04 -2.37 2.85
N ASP A 60 5.86 -1.06 2.84
CA ASP A 60 4.61 -0.33 3.10
C ASP A 60 3.79 -0.93 4.26
N VAL A 61 4.44 -1.04 5.42
CA VAL A 61 3.82 -1.63 6.61
C VAL A 61 2.53 -0.88 6.98
N HIS A 62 1.51 -1.63 7.38
CA HIS A 62 0.17 -1.09 7.68
C HIS A 62 0.19 0.08 8.69
N ASP A 63 0.96 -0.07 9.77
CA ASP A 63 1.22 1.01 10.73
C ASP A 63 2.73 1.09 11.03
N PRO A 64 3.42 2.18 10.63
CA PRO A 64 4.85 2.35 10.90
C PRO A 64 5.24 2.32 12.38
N ASN A 65 4.29 2.58 13.29
CA ASN A 65 4.56 2.53 14.73
C ASN A 65 4.87 1.12 15.25
N ILE A 66 4.63 0.07 14.45
CA ILE A 66 5.04 -1.29 14.83
C ILE A 66 6.55 -1.42 15.05
N GLN A 67 7.35 -0.55 14.45
CA GLN A 67 8.79 -0.47 14.71
C GLN A 67 9.11 -0.27 16.21
N ASN A 68 8.21 0.36 16.98
CA ASN A 68 8.39 0.56 18.42
C ASN A 68 8.26 -0.75 19.23
N ALA A 69 7.71 -1.81 18.64
CA ALA A 69 7.65 -3.14 19.23
C ALA A 69 8.90 -3.99 18.92
N VAL A 70 9.78 -3.49 18.03
CA VAL A 70 11.02 -4.17 17.65
C VAL A 70 12.06 -3.96 18.76
N PRO A 71 12.67 -5.03 19.29
CA PRO A 71 13.74 -4.90 20.25
C PRO A 71 14.94 -4.09 19.68
N THR A 72 15.60 -3.32 20.54
CA THR A 72 16.73 -2.44 20.14
C THR A 72 17.94 -3.18 19.56
N SER A 73 18.00 -4.49 19.72
CA SER A 73 19.04 -5.38 19.15
C SER A 73 18.74 -5.85 17.72
N MET A 74 17.59 -5.47 17.15
CA MET A 74 17.17 -5.84 15.80
C MET A 74 16.82 -4.59 14.99
N SER A 75 17.31 -4.49 13.76
CA SER A 75 16.94 -3.42 12.83
C SER A 75 15.61 -3.74 12.14
N PHE A 76 14.83 -2.69 11.91
CA PHE A 76 13.55 -2.77 11.16
C PHE A 76 13.58 -1.76 10.02
N GLU A 77 13.56 -2.24 8.80
CA GLU A 77 13.62 -1.42 7.59
C GLU A 77 12.32 -1.55 6.81
N ASN A 78 11.58 -0.46 6.75
CA ASN A 78 10.35 -0.35 5.97
C ASN A 78 10.60 0.51 4.72
N PHE A 79 10.33 -0.06 3.55
CA PHE A 79 10.49 0.60 2.25
C PHE A 79 9.14 0.85 1.60
N TYR A 80 9.07 1.90 0.78
CA TYR A 80 7.86 2.26 0.06
C TYR A 80 8.10 2.13 -1.45
N PRO A 81 7.34 1.31 -2.18
CA PRO A 81 7.49 1.14 -3.63
C PRO A 81 6.87 2.32 -4.42
N THR A 82 6.55 3.43 -3.75
CA THR A 82 5.84 4.60 -4.31
C THR A 82 6.46 5.10 -5.61
N ASN A 83 7.81 5.20 -5.67
CA ASN A 83 8.48 5.66 -6.87
C ASN A 83 8.27 4.72 -8.06
N THR A 84 8.30 3.40 -7.84
CA THR A 84 8.07 2.39 -8.87
C THR A 84 6.63 2.44 -9.34
N ILE A 85 5.69 2.54 -8.41
CA ILE A 85 4.25 2.66 -8.71
C ILE A 85 3.95 3.92 -9.52
N LEU A 86 4.41 5.08 -9.05
CA LEU A 86 4.13 6.36 -9.70
C LEU A 86 4.75 6.46 -11.09
N LYS A 87 5.96 5.93 -11.29
CA LYS A 87 6.58 5.88 -12.63
C LYS A 87 5.73 5.09 -13.62
N GLU A 88 5.25 3.92 -13.22
CA GLU A 88 4.39 3.10 -14.07
C GLU A 88 3.03 3.76 -14.32
N PHE A 89 2.44 4.40 -13.31
CA PHE A 89 1.21 5.15 -13.46
C PHE A 89 1.36 6.31 -14.45
N ILE A 90 2.38 7.16 -14.28
CA ILE A 90 2.63 8.33 -15.14
C ILE A 90 2.86 7.92 -16.61
N LYS A 91 3.56 6.80 -16.85
CA LYS A 91 3.83 6.29 -18.20
C LYS A 91 2.60 5.73 -18.90
N ASN A 92 1.71 5.07 -18.15
CA ASN A 92 0.65 4.27 -18.75
C ASN A 92 -0.71 5.01 -18.83
N GLU A 93 -0.89 6.10 -18.06
CA GLU A 93 -2.19 6.76 -17.98
C GLU A 93 -2.18 8.17 -18.54
N GLU A 94 -3.25 8.52 -19.23
CA GLU A 94 -3.50 9.88 -19.71
C GLU A 94 -4.29 10.66 -18.65
N PHE A 95 -3.68 11.71 -18.11
CA PHE A 95 -4.25 12.63 -17.12
C PHE A 95 -3.59 13.99 -17.20
N ASP A 96 -4.26 15.02 -16.72
CA ASP A 96 -3.67 16.33 -16.52
C ASP A 96 -3.00 16.38 -15.14
N PRO A 97 -1.68 16.58 -15.04
CA PRO A 97 -0.99 16.63 -13.75
C PRO A 97 -1.50 17.71 -12.79
N GLU A 98 -2.12 18.78 -13.29
CA GLU A 98 -2.68 19.87 -12.48
C GLU A 98 -4.07 19.53 -11.92
N SER A 99 -4.74 18.52 -12.47
CA SER A 99 -6.08 18.06 -12.09
C SER A 99 -6.06 16.73 -11.37
N VAL A 100 -5.00 16.45 -10.58
CA VAL A 100 -4.87 15.20 -9.82
C VAL A 100 -5.10 15.46 -8.34
N LYS A 101 -5.90 14.58 -7.70
CA LYS A 101 -6.08 14.53 -6.24
C LYS A 101 -5.83 13.13 -5.70
N PHE A 102 -5.02 13.05 -4.66
CA PHE A 102 -4.81 11.80 -3.94
C PHE A 102 -5.85 11.66 -2.84
N ILE A 103 -6.48 10.51 -2.76
CA ILE A 103 -7.62 10.27 -1.87
C ILE A 103 -7.26 9.15 -0.88
N SER A 104 -7.39 9.47 0.40
CA SER A 104 -7.33 8.49 1.46
C SER A 104 -8.71 7.85 1.66
N PRO A 105 -8.85 6.51 1.58
CA PRO A 105 -10.14 5.83 1.78
C PRO A 105 -10.65 5.90 3.23
N ASP A 106 -9.77 6.22 4.17
CA ASP A 106 -10.11 6.43 5.58
C ASP A 106 -9.01 7.21 6.31
N THR A 107 -9.14 7.39 7.62
CA THR A 107 -8.15 8.11 8.43
C THR A 107 -6.82 7.37 8.58
N GLY A 108 -6.80 6.06 8.43
CA GLY A 108 -5.61 5.22 8.59
C GLY A 108 -4.63 5.37 7.44
N ALA A 109 -5.14 5.56 6.22
CA ALA A 109 -4.31 5.69 5.02
C ALA A 109 -3.87 7.15 4.72
N MET A 110 -4.22 8.12 5.59
CA MET A 110 -4.01 9.55 5.32
C MET A 110 -2.54 9.93 5.14
N ASP A 111 -1.64 9.41 5.96
CA ASP A 111 -0.22 9.74 5.85
C ASP A 111 0.40 9.16 4.58
N ARG A 112 -0.09 8.00 4.13
CA ARG A 112 0.27 7.40 2.84
C ARG A 112 -0.21 8.27 1.69
N ALA A 113 -1.47 8.68 1.69
CA ALA A 113 -2.03 9.57 0.66
C ALA A 113 -1.26 10.90 0.58
N LYS A 114 -0.92 11.51 1.72
CA LYS A 114 -0.05 12.70 1.78
C LYS A 114 1.33 12.46 1.18
N TYR A 115 1.93 11.30 1.44
CA TYR A 115 3.24 10.97 0.89
C TYR A 115 3.20 10.93 -0.64
N TYR A 116 2.20 10.24 -1.22
CA TYR A 116 1.99 10.22 -2.67
C TYR A 116 1.71 11.61 -3.24
N ALA A 117 0.83 12.37 -2.61
CA ALA A 117 0.50 13.74 -3.03
C ALA A 117 1.73 14.66 -3.01
N ASN A 118 2.59 14.54 -1.99
CA ASN A 118 3.85 15.29 -1.92
C ASN A 118 4.82 14.95 -3.06
N MET A 119 4.79 13.72 -3.58
CA MET A 119 5.60 13.34 -4.74
C MET A 119 5.12 14.00 -6.02
N PHE A 120 3.81 14.25 -6.13
CA PHE A 120 3.15 14.90 -7.26
C PHE A 120 3.00 16.42 -7.12
N GLN A 121 3.17 16.96 -5.92
CA GLN A 121 2.78 18.32 -5.55
C GLN A 121 1.26 18.57 -5.75
N ALA A 122 0.46 17.55 -5.48
CA ALA A 122 -0.99 17.54 -5.66
C ALA A 122 -1.74 17.66 -4.32
N ASP A 123 -3.04 17.97 -4.41
CA ASP A 123 -3.93 18.03 -3.26
C ASP A 123 -4.28 16.66 -2.70
N VAL A 124 -4.71 16.65 -1.43
CA VAL A 124 -5.19 15.45 -0.73
C VAL A 124 -6.63 15.63 -0.29
N GLY A 125 -7.43 14.59 -0.50
CA GLY A 125 -8.74 14.43 0.12
C GLY A 125 -8.80 13.16 0.96
N MET A 126 -9.79 13.04 1.82
CA MET A 126 -10.02 11.82 2.60
C MET A 126 -11.49 11.54 2.83
N PHE A 127 -11.80 10.26 3.00
CA PHE A 127 -13.10 9.82 3.48
C PHE A 127 -13.07 9.53 4.97
N HIS A 128 -14.08 10.03 5.66
CA HIS A 128 -14.34 9.71 7.06
C HIS A 128 -15.59 8.85 7.18
N LYS A 129 -15.41 7.58 7.61
CA LYS A 129 -16.51 6.64 7.84
C LYS A 129 -17.10 6.85 9.22
N ARG A 130 -18.32 7.34 9.29
CA ARG A 130 -19.10 7.38 10.52
C ARG A 130 -19.89 6.08 10.68
N ARG A 131 -19.63 5.34 11.75
CA ARG A 131 -20.34 4.09 12.06
C ARG A 131 -21.40 4.33 13.12
N ASP A 132 -22.54 3.64 13.01
CA ASP A 132 -23.54 3.58 14.07
C ASP A 132 -23.16 2.50 15.07
N TYR A 133 -22.56 2.90 16.17
CA TYR A 133 -22.18 1.99 17.25
C TYR A 133 -23.37 1.49 18.09
N SER A 134 -24.59 2.01 17.86
CA SER A 134 -25.80 1.55 18.56
C SER A 134 -26.38 0.27 17.94
N LYS A 135 -25.93 -0.12 16.75
CA LYS A 135 -26.43 -1.29 16.01
C LYS A 135 -25.28 -2.19 15.58
N VAL A 136 -25.53 -3.50 15.62
CA VAL A 136 -24.65 -4.52 15.05
C VAL A 136 -25.45 -5.31 14.02
N VAL A 137 -25.00 -5.30 12.76
CA VAL A 137 -25.58 -6.06 11.65
C VAL A 137 -24.47 -6.95 11.10
N ASP A 138 -24.69 -8.26 11.06
CA ASP A 138 -23.71 -9.27 10.61
C ASP A 138 -22.33 -9.13 11.30
N GLY A 139 -22.34 -8.87 12.61
CA GLY A 139 -21.12 -8.72 13.41
C GLY A 139 -20.36 -7.40 13.19
N LYS A 140 -20.91 -6.46 12.43
CA LYS A 140 -20.31 -5.15 12.13
C LYS A 140 -21.24 -4.01 12.46
N ASN A 141 -20.68 -2.89 12.87
CA ASN A 141 -21.44 -1.66 13.05
C ASN A 141 -21.68 -1.03 11.66
N PRO A 142 -22.95 -0.80 11.25
CA PRO A 142 -23.25 -0.26 9.94
C PRO A 142 -22.66 1.14 9.75
N ILE A 143 -22.19 1.42 8.53
CA ILE A 143 -21.72 2.74 8.15
C ILE A 143 -22.94 3.61 7.87
N VAL A 144 -23.06 4.73 8.58
CA VAL A 144 -24.20 5.66 8.45
C VAL A 144 -23.89 6.89 7.61
N ALA A 145 -22.63 7.20 7.36
CA ALA A 145 -22.21 8.25 6.46
C ALA A 145 -20.76 8.06 5.99
N HIS A 146 -20.55 8.30 4.71
CA HIS A 146 -19.24 8.55 4.09
C HIS A 146 -19.13 10.05 3.87
N ASN A 147 -18.34 10.72 4.72
CA ASN A 147 -18.11 12.15 4.57
C ASN A 147 -16.77 12.34 3.85
N TYR A 148 -16.81 12.95 2.68
CA TYR A 148 -15.61 13.41 2.00
C TYR A 148 -15.12 14.72 2.60
N LEU A 149 -13.84 14.79 2.92
CA LEU A 149 -13.13 15.97 3.38
C LEU A 149 -12.03 16.29 2.36
N GLY A 150 -12.24 17.34 1.58
CA GLY A 150 -11.31 17.76 0.52
C GLY A 150 -11.89 18.85 -0.35
N GLY A 151 -11.14 19.30 -1.35
CA GLY A 151 -11.61 20.26 -2.35
C GLY A 151 -12.63 19.69 -3.33
N ASN A 152 -13.04 20.52 -4.29
CA ASN A 152 -13.94 20.09 -5.37
C ASN A 152 -13.33 18.93 -6.16
N LEU A 153 -14.16 17.98 -6.58
CA LEU A 153 -13.79 16.80 -7.38
C LEU A 153 -14.29 16.86 -8.82
N GLU A 154 -15.12 17.84 -9.15
CA GLU A 154 -15.70 17.99 -10.47
C GLU A 154 -14.61 18.12 -11.55
N GLY A 155 -14.59 17.19 -12.48
CA GLY A 155 -13.61 17.15 -13.57
C GLY A 155 -12.22 16.62 -13.20
N GLU A 156 -11.95 16.36 -11.93
CA GLU A 156 -10.63 15.94 -11.42
C GLU A 156 -10.33 14.46 -11.70
N THR A 157 -9.05 14.13 -11.70
CA THR A 157 -8.56 12.76 -11.64
C THR A 157 -8.28 12.39 -10.18
N ALA A 158 -9.08 11.50 -9.62
CA ALA A 158 -8.93 11.02 -8.25
C ALA A 158 -8.10 9.72 -8.20
N ILE A 159 -7.09 9.67 -7.34
CA ILE A 159 -6.25 8.49 -7.14
C ILE A 159 -6.40 8.04 -5.68
N VAL A 160 -7.09 6.92 -5.48
CA VAL A 160 -7.30 6.34 -4.13
C VAL A 160 -6.09 5.51 -3.74
N ILE A 161 -5.51 5.80 -2.57
CA ILE A 161 -4.27 5.14 -2.10
C ILE A 161 -4.53 4.38 -0.81
N ASP A 162 -4.13 3.11 -0.78
CA ASP A 162 -4.08 2.30 0.45
C ASP A 162 -2.83 1.39 0.47
N ASP A 163 -2.49 0.78 1.61
CA ASP A 163 -1.44 -0.23 1.68
C ASP A 163 -1.89 -1.55 1.08
N MET A 164 -3.10 -1.97 1.37
CA MET A 164 -3.60 -3.27 0.93
C MET A 164 -5.07 -3.27 0.57
N ILE A 165 -5.39 -4.08 -0.42
CA ILE A 165 -6.74 -4.47 -0.76
C ILE A 165 -6.97 -5.90 -0.26
N ALA A 166 -7.75 -6.05 0.83
CA ALA A 166 -8.23 -7.35 1.27
C ALA A 166 -9.46 -7.77 0.46
N SER A 167 -10.66 -7.39 0.89
CA SER A 167 -11.91 -7.65 0.14
C SER A 167 -12.18 -6.62 -0.98
N GLY A 168 -11.63 -5.43 -0.87
CA GLY A 168 -11.86 -4.33 -1.80
C GLY A 168 -13.12 -3.50 -1.58
N THR A 169 -14.07 -3.97 -0.75
CA THR A 169 -15.37 -3.31 -0.55
C THR A 169 -15.21 -1.81 -0.24
N SER A 170 -14.35 -1.46 0.71
CA SER A 170 -14.16 -0.05 1.09
C SER A 170 -13.62 0.81 -0.04
N MET A 171 -12.71 0.27 -0.85
CA MET A 171 -12.10 1.00 -1.96
C MET A 171 -13.09 1.21 -3.10
N LEU A 172 -13.95 0.22 -3.38
CA LEU A 172 -15.01 0.32 -4.38
C LEU A 172 -16.12 1.28 -3.95
N GLU A 173 -16.50 1.29 -2.66
CA GLU A 173 -17.45 2.28 -2.11
C GLU A 173 -16.91 3.72 -2.28
N VAL A 174 -15.62 3.93 -2.01
CA VAL A 174 -14.96 5.23 -2.22
C VAL A 174 -14.94 5.60 -3.70
N ALA A 175 -14.64 4.66 -4.60
CA ALA A 175 -14.64 4.92 -6.03
C ALA A 175 -16.02 5.36 -6.54
N ALA A 176 -17.09 4.72 -6.09
CA ALA A 176 -18.47 5.09 -6.43
C ALA A 176 -18.81 6.52 -5.94
N ASP A 177 -18.50 6.83 -4.67
CA ASP A 177 -18.75 8.16 -4.10
C ASP A 177 -17.96 9.27 -4.84
N LEU A 178 -16.72 8.99 -5.26
CA LEU A 178 -15.90 9.91 -6.06
C LEU A 178 -16.54 10.20 -7.43
N LYS A 179 -17.07 9.17 -8.10
CA LYS A 179 -17.79 9.34 -9.38
C LYS A 179 -19.08 10.14 -9.20
N GLU A 180 -19.85 9.89 -8.15
CA GLU A 180 -21.05 10.67 -7.80
C GLU A 180 -20.73 12.16 -7.54
N ARG A 181 -19.52 12.48 -7.06
CA ARG A 181 -19.03 13.85 -6.85
C ARG A 181 -18.42 14.50 -8.08
N GLY A 182 -18.52 13.85 -9.26
CA GLY A 182 -18.06 14.42 -10.51
C GLY A 182 -16.61 14.16 -10.87
N ALA A 183 -15.89 13.24 -10.17
CA ALA A 183 -14.56 12.86 -10.58
C ALA A 183 -14.55 12.29 -12.00
N ARG A 184 -13.76 12.88 -12.88
CA ARG A 184 -13.66 12.48 -14.30
C ARG A 184 -13.08 11.07 -14.44
N LYS A 185 -11.97 10.82 -13.76
CA LYS A 185 -11.30 9.52 -13.71
C LYS A 185 -11.05 9.14 -12.26
N VAL A 186 -11.15 7.85 -11.96
CA VAL A 186 -10.79 7.29 -10.66
C VAL A 186 -9.81 6.16 -10.87
N PHE A 187 -8.65 6.24 -10.24
CA PHE A 187 -7.64 5.18 -10.19
C PHE A 187 -7.50 4.66 -8.76
N LEU A 188 -7.21 3.38 -8.66
CA LEU A 188 -6.98 2.72 -7.38
C LEU A 188 -5.51 2.29 -7.31
N ILE A 189 -4.84 2.54 -6.20
CA ILE A 189 -3.44 2.12 -5.99
C ILE A 189 -3.33 1.45 -4.62
N SER A 190 -2.71 0.29 -4.59
CA SER A 190 -2.31 -0.37 -3.34
C SER A 190 -0.96 -1.04 -3.50
N THR A 191 -0.23 -1.20 -2.40
CA THR A 191 1.00 -2.00 -2.42
C THR A 191 0.68 -3.49 -2.54
N PHE A 192 -0.36 -3.95 -1.83
CA PHE A 192 -0.76 -5.36 -1.81
C PHE A 192 -2.21 -5.54 -2.23
N SER A 193 -2.48 -6.52 -3.12
CA SER A 193 -3.84 -6.88 -3.51
C SER A 193 -4.07 -8.37 -3.29
N MET A 194 -4.97 -8.71 -2.37
CA MET A 194 -5.26 -10.09 -1.98
C MET A 194 -6.59 -10.61 -2.53
N PHE A 195 -7.54 -9.73 -2.83
CA PHE A 195 -8.86 -10.07 -3.39
C PHE A 195 -9.58 -11.20 -2.64
N THR A 196 -9.63 -11.13 -1.31
CA THR A 196 -10.12 -12.21 -0.44
C THR A 196 -11.59 -12.58 -0.69
N ASN A 197 -12.37 -11.70 -1.31
CA ASN A 197 -13.77 -11.95 -1.70
C ASN A 197 -13.92 -12.24 -3.20
N GLY A 198 -12.82 -12.57 -3.91
CA GLY A 198 -12.83 -12.76 -5.35
C GLY A 198 -12.84 -11.46 -6.15
N LEU A 199 -13.08 -11.58 -7.45
CA LEU A 199 -12.95 -10.48 -8.40
C LEU A 199 -14.30 -9.91 -8.87
N ASP A 200 -15.41 -10.55 -8.57
CA ASP A 200 -16.74 -10.19 -9.13
C ASP A 200 -17.15 -8.76 -8.80
N GLY A 201 -16.87 -8.30 -7.57
CA GLY A 201 -17.14 -6.91 -7.18
C GLY A 201 -16.32 -5.90 -8.00
N PHE A 202 -15.06 -6.21 -8.27
CA PHE A 202 -14.19 -5.36 -9.09
C PHE A 202 -14.59 -5.38 -10.56
N ASN A 203 -14.92 -6.55 -11.11
CA ASN A 203 -15.40 -6.68 -12.49
C ASN A 203 -16.65 -5.83 -12.70
N LYS A 204 -17.64 -5.96 -11.82
CA LYS A 204 -18.86 -5.17 -11.86
C LYS A 204 -18.58 -3.67 -11.74
N ALA A 205 -17.78 -3.25 -10.79
CA ALA A 205 -17.45 -1.83 -10.59
C ALA A 205 -16.71 -1.24 -11.79
N TYR A 206 -15.86 -2.02 -12.45
CA TYR A 206 -15.21 -1.62 -13.69
C TYR A 206 -16.19 -1.49 -14.86
N GLU A 207 -17.10 -2.46 -15.04
CA GLU A 207 -18.18 -2.42 -16.04
C GLU A 207 -19.12 -1.23 -15.83
N ASP A 208 -19.40 -0.89 -14.56
CA ASP A 208 -20.20 0.27 -14.18
C ASP A 208 -19.42 1.61 -14.32
N GLY A 209 -18.14 1.58 -14.73
CA GLY A 209 -17.30 2.77 -14.94
C GLY A 209 -16.90 3.51 -13.66
N LEU A 210 -16.87 2.82 -12.52
CA LEU A 210 -16.54 3.42 -11.22
C LEU A 210 -15.05 3.70 -11.05
N PHE A 211 -14.20 2.98 -11.76
CA PHE A 211 -12.76 3.23 -11.80
C PHE A 211 -12.15 2.81 -13.13
N GLU A 212 -11.01 3.39 -13.48
CA GLU A 212 -10.31 3.14 -14.74
C GLU A 212 -9.35 1.94 -14.61
N LYS A 213 -8.50 1.95 -13.58
CA LYS A 213 -7.52 0.90 -13.29
C LYS A 213 -7.14 0.82 -11.82
N LEU A 214 -6.72 -0.38 -11.43
CA LEU A 214 -6.11 -0.69 -10.15
C LEU A 214 -4.64 -1.06 -10.38
N TYR A 215 -3.73 -0.29 -9.76
CA TYR A 215 -2.30 -0.54 -9.75
C TYR A 215 -1.90 -1.21 -8.44
N SER A 216 -1.21 -2.34 -8.51
CA SER A 216 -0.66 -3.00 -7.33
C SER A 216 0.64 -3.72 -7.66
N THR A 217 1.41 -4.08 -6.64
CA THR A 217 2.74 -4.66 -6.84
C THR A 217 2.73 -6.19 -6.86
N ASN A 218 3.84 -6.77 -7.31
CA ASN A 218 4.13 -8.20 -7.18
C ASN A 218 4.82 -8.57 -5.85
N LEU A 219 4.76 -7.71 -4.83
CA LEU A 219 5.34 -7.96 -3.50
C LEU A 219 4.53 -8.94 -2.65
N THR A 220 3.37 -9.37 -3.14
CA THR A 220 2.59 -10.49 -2.62
C THR A 220 2.05 -11.31 -3.79
N TYR A 221 1.60 -12.53 -3.49
CA TYR A 221 0.92 -13.35 -4.49
C TYR A 221 -0.39 -12.69 -4.93
N VAL A 222 -0.59 -12.64 -6.23
CA VAL A 222 -1.84 -12.23 -6.87
C VAL A 222 -2.27 -13.33 -7.83
N ASP A 223 -3.55 -13.70 -7.80
CA ASP A 223 -4.09 -14.73 -8.67
C ASP A 223 -3.98 -14.35 -10.15
N ASP A 224 -3.60 -15.32 -11.00
CA ASP A 224 -3.45 -15.12 -12.44
C ASP A 224 -4.73 -14.61 -13.13
N ASN A 225 -5.91 -14.92 -12.58
CA ASN A 225 -7.15 -14.40 -13.12
C ASN A 225 -7.28 -12.89 -12.89
N ALA A 226 -6.79 -12.38 -11.75
CA ALA A 226 -6.74 -10.93 -11.51
C ALA A 226 -5.78 -10.23 -12.47
N ILE A 227 -4.58 -10.81 -12.68
CA ILE A 227 -3.54 -10.25 -13.57
C ILE A 227 -4.04 -10.13 -15.02
N LYS A 228 -4.93 -11.02 -15.46
CA LYS A 228 -5.48 -11.04 -16.82
C LYS A 228 -6.65 -10.08 -17.04
N THR A 229 -7.18 -9.46 -15.97
CA THR A 229 -8.29 -8.51 -16.13
C THR A 229 -7.83 -7.20 -16.77
N PRO A 230 -8.70 -6.51 -17.52
CA PRO A 230 -8.33 -5.24 -18.18
C PRO A 230 -8.12 -4.09 -17.21
N TRP A 231 -8.67 -4.19 -16.01
CA TRP A 231 -8.61 -3.15 -14.98
C TRP A 231 -7.44 -3.31 -14.00
N TYR A 232 -6.73 -4.45 -13.99
CA TYR A 232 -5.62 -4.67 -13.07
C TYR A 232 -4.27 -4.48 -13.76
N LYS A 233 -3.39 -3.71 -13.15
CA LYS A 233 -2.01 -3.54 -13.61
C LYS A 233 -1.05 -3.95 -12.49
N GLN A 234 -0.36 -5.07 -12.67
CA GLN A 234 0.70 -5.47 -11.77
C GLN A 234 1.98 -4.68 -12.06
N ILE A 235 2.61 -4.20 -11.00
CA ILE A 235 3.87 -3.47 -11.03
C ILE A 235 4.97 -4.37 -10.52
N ASP A 236 6.00 -4.55 -11.32
CA ASP A 236 7.16 -5.35 -10.94
C ASP A 236 8.11 -4.56 -10.03
N CYS A 237 8.20 -4.99 -8.77
CA CYS A 237 9.11 -4.46 -7.76
C CYS A 237 10.35 -5.35 -7.54
N SER A 238 10.59 -6.36 -8.37
CA SER A 238 11.68 -7.33 -8.18
C SER A 238 13.05 -6.65 -8.19
N ASN A 239 13.30 -5.74 -9.13
CA ASN A 239 14.55 -4.98 -9.16
C ASN A 239 14.73 -4.11 -7.91
N TYR A 240 13.66 -3.43 -7.46
CA TYR A 240 13.71 -2.61 -6.26
C TYR A 240 14.03 -3.44 -5.01
N ALA A 241 13.40 -4.61 -4.86
CA ALA A 241 13.70 -5.53 -3.76
C ALA A 241 15.14 -6.09 -3.85
N SER A 242 15.61 -6.41 -5.05
CA SER A 242 16.98 -6.87 -5.29
C SER A 242 18.03 -5.82 -4.92
N ASP A 243 17.81 -4.56 -5.30
CA ASP A 243 18.69 -3.44 -4.96
C ASP A 243 18.78 -3.23 -3.45
N ILE A 244 17.66 -3.35 -2.73
CA ILE A 244 17.62 -3.30 -1.26
C ILE A 244 18.46 -4.44 -0.66
N ILE A 245 18.25 -5.67 -1.10
CA ILE A 245 18.98 -6.86 -0.62
C ILE A 245 20.48 -6.68 -0.86
N ASN A 246 20.87 -6.29 -2.08
CA ASN A 246 22.26 -6.07 -2.42
C ASN A 246 22.90 -4.97 -1.57
N THR A 247 22.22 -3.82 -1.41
CA THR A 247 22.71 -2.68 -0.62
C THR A 247 22.92 -3.06 0.83
N LEU A 248 21.97 -3.77 1.44
CA LEU A 248 22.10 -4.24 2.82
C LEU A 248 23.20 -5.30 2.97
N ASN A 249 23.34 -6.20 1.99
CA ASN A 249 24.36 -7.24 2.02
C ASN A 249 25.78 -6.68 1.89
N THR A 250 25.94 -5.60 1.15
CA THR A 250 27.23 -4.90 0.96
C THR A 250 27.47 -3.77 1.95
N SER A 251 26.60 -3.62 2.96
CA SER A 251 26.64 -2.50 3.94
C SER A 251 26.62 -1.11 3.28
N GLY A 252 25.95 -0.99 2.15
CA GLY A 252 25.77 0.25 1.40
C GLY A 252 24.73 1.17 2.02
N SER A 253 24.65 2.41 1.50
CA SER A 253 23.65 3.40 1.95
C SER A 253 22.30 3.16 1.29
N ILE A 254 21.25 3.01 2.09
CA ILE A 254 19.86 2.88 1.63
C ILE A 254 19.21 4.23 1.28
N SER A 255 19.88 5.36 1.54
CA SER A 255 19.30 6.69 1.36
C SER A 255 18.94 6.99 -0.11
N GLU A 256 19.77 6.53 -1.04
CA GLU A 256 19.52 6.71 -2.48
C GLU A 256 18.31 5.94 -2.98
N LEU A 257 18.03 4.77 -2.38
CA LEU A 257 16.85 3.95 -2.69
C LEU A 257 15.54 4.62 -2.26
N LYS A 258 15.59 5.48 -1.24
CA LYS A 258 14.45 6.21 -0.69
C LYS A 258 14.16 7.53 -1.42
N ASN A 259 15.10 8.05 -2.22
CA ASN A 259 15.00 9.39 -2.81
C ASN A 259 14.62 9.33 -4.31
N GLY A 260 13.33 9.46 -4.61
CA GLY A 260 12.84 9.44 -5.99
C GLY A 260 11.99 10.64 -6.40
N LYS A 261 11.73 11.60 -5.50
CA LYS A 261 10.82 12.72 -5.75
C LYS A 261 11.19 13.53 -6.99
N GLN A 262 12.47 13.89 -7.15
CA GLN A 262 12.92 14.69 -8.29
C GLN A 262 12.65 13.98 -9.63
N LYS A 263 12.83 12.66 -9.69
CA LYS A 263 12.54 11.88 -10.90
C LYS A 263 11.05 11.89 -11.25
N ILE A 264 10.19 11.81 -10.26
CA ILE A 264 8.73 11.88 -10.46
C ILE A 264 8.33 13.26 -10.97
N LEU A 265 8.84 14.33 -10.36
CA LEU A 265 8.55 15.72 -10.81
C LEU A 265 9.01 15.97 -12.25
N THR A 266 10.19 15.52 -12.63
CA THR A 266 10.67 15.60 -14.01
C THR A 266 9.74 14.85 -14.98
N MET A 267 9.26 13.66 -14.61
CA MET A 267 8.33 12.89 -15.45
C MET A 267 6.98 13.61 -15.60
N LEU A 268 6.47 14.26 -14.55
CA LEU A 268 5.23 15.03 -14.61
C LEU A 268 5.38 16.26 -15.50
N GLU A 269 6.53 16.93 -15.44
CA GLU A 269 6.84 18.06 -16.31
C GLU A 269 6.91 17.63 -17.79
N ASN A 270 7.61 16.54 -18.09
CA ASN A 270 7.67 15.97 -19.45
C ASN A 270 6.26 15.58 -19.95
N LYS A 271 5.45 14.98 -19.10
CA LYS A 271 4.06 14.64 -19.45
C LYS A 271 3.22 15.88 -19.75
N LYS A 272 3.36 16.94 -18.96
CA LYS A 272 2.69 18.22 -19.21
C LYS A 272 3.09 18.84 -20.54
N ASN A 273 4.35 18.66 -20.94
CA ASN A 273 4.89 19.15 -22.21
C ASN A 273 4.58 18.22 -23.40
N GLY A 274 3.96 17.06 -23.19
CA GLY A 274 3.70 16.07 -24.24
C GLY A 274 4.95 15.31 -24.72
N GLU A 275 5.97 15.21 -23.88
CA GLU A 275 7.26 14.56 -24.16
C GLU A 275 7.32 13.12 -23.61
N LEU A 276 6.22 12.60 -23.03
CA LEU A 276 6.18 11.30 -22.34
C LEU A 276 5.03 10.45 -22.86
#